data_c85ee60bebb9d68d5e69b9e6b375d956
#
_entry.id   c85ee60bebb9d68d5e69b9e6b375d956
#
_cell.length_a   1.000
_cell.length_b   1.000
_cell.length_c   1.000
_cell.angle_alpha   90.00
_cell.angle_beta   90.00
_cell.angle_gamma   90.00
#
_symmetry.space_group_name_H-M   'P 1'
#
loop_
_entity.id
_entity.type
_entity.pdbx_description
1 polymer ?
#
loop_
_entity_poly.entity_id
_entity_poly.type
_entity_poly.pdbx_seq_one_letter_code
_entity_poly.pdbx_strand_id
1 'polypeptide(L)'
;ASSEKWEVIFHDEFLPEFRAFDLDVRRELAAAARAIELAGPKTGRPHVDTLKGSKHDNMKELRFKANNGAEIWRAAFAFDPQRKAYVLVAGDKQGKDEDAFYKSLIKTADKRFDAHLKKLAKTKKESP
;
A
#
# COMPACT_ATOMS: atom_id res chain seq x y z
N ALA A 1 -23.57 -15.97 5.46
CA ALA A 1 -22.50 -15.65 4.50
C ALA A 1 -21.41 -14.89 5.21
N SER A 2 -20.29 -15.48 5.27
CA SER A 2 -19.14 -14.81 5.83
C SER A 2 -18.71 -13.69 4.88
N SER A 3 -18.70 -12.49 5.38
CA SER A 3 -18.04 -11.43 4.66
C SER A 3 -16.56 -11.77 4.66
N GLU A 4 -16.03 -12.05 3.50
CA GLU A 4 -14.62 -12.31 3.37
C GLU A 4 -13.88 -10.99 3.52
N LYS A 5 -13.19 -10.84 4.62
CA LYS A 5 -12.33 -9.69 4.81
C LYS A 5 -11.03 -9.92 4.09
N TRP A 6 -10.50 -8.87 3.51
CA TRP A 6 -9.18 -8.89 2.92
C TRP A 6 -8.15 -8.66 4.01
N GLU A 7 -7.10 -9.44 4.00
CA GLU A 7 -6.00 -9.24 4.94
C GLU A 7 -5.09 -8.14 4.40
N VAL A 8 -4.78 -7.14 5.25
CA VAL A 8 -3.83 -6.09 4.90
C VAL A 8 -2.53 -6.36 5.62
N ILE A 9 -1.45 -6.48 4.88
CA ILE A 9 -0.13 -6.81 5.41
C ILE A 9 0.85 -5.71 5.00
N PHE A 10 1.70 -5.30 5.93
CA PHE A 10 2.79 -4.38 5.62
C PHE A 10 3.98 -5.20 5.15
N HIS A 11 4.49 -4.88 3.97
CA HIS A 11 5.65 -5.55 3.41
C HIS A 11 6.82 -5.51 4.39
N ASP A 12 7.65 -6.55 4.41
CA ASP A 12 8.76 -6.67 5.35
C ASP A 12 9.68 -5.46 5.35
N GLU A 13 9.94 -4.87 4.18
CA GLU A 13 10.79 -3.69 4.09
C GLU A 13 10.07 -2.41 4.47
N PHE A 14 8.73 -2.39 4.38
CA PHE A 14 7.94 -1.23 4.79
C PHE A 14 7.73 -1.19 6.30
N LEU A 15 7.61 -2.33 6.94
CA LEU A 15 7.26 -2.39 8.36
C LEU A 15 8.20 -1.56 9.26
N PRO A 16 9.53 -1.62 9.11
CA PRO A 16 10.39 -0.76 9.92
C PRO A 16 10.21 0.73 9.59
N GLU A 17 9.90 1.07 8.34
CA GLU A 17 9.60 2.45 7.96
C GLU A 17 8.33 2.94 8.65
N PHE A 18 7.29 2.10 8.67
CA PHE A 18 6.03 2.39 9.35
C PHE A 18 6.26 2.63 10.85
N ARG A 19 7.07 1.80 11.47
CA ARG A 19 7.35 1.93 12.91
C ARG A 19 8.09 3.23 13.25
N ALA A 20 8.80 3.79 12.28
CA ALA A 20 9.54 5.04 12.46
C ALA A 20 8.66 6.28 12.24
N PHE A 21 7.47 6.13 11.66
CA PHE A 21 6.55 7.26 11.48
C PHE A 21 6.02 7.73 12.82
N ASP A 22 5.64 9.02 12.91
CA ASP A 22 5.04 9.51 14.14
C ASP A 22 3.68 8.83 14.38
N LEU A 23 3.19 8.93 15.59
CA LEU A 23 1.99 8.23 16.02
C LEU A 23 0.77 8.59 15.19
N ASP A 24 0.62 9.86 14.82
CA ASP A 24 -0.55 10.30 14.06
C ASP A 24 -0.57 9.66 12.66
N VAL A 25 0.59 9.63 12.00
CA VAL A 25 0.71 8.99 10.69
C VAL A 25 0.36 7.50 10.77
N ARG A 26 0.87 6.82 11.80
CA ARG A 26 0.58 5.40 11.99
C ARG A 26 -0.91 5.15 12.22
N ARG A 27 -1.56 5.99 13.02
CA ARG A 27 -3.00 5.88 13.28
C ARG A 27 -3.82 6.12 12.02
N GLU A 28 -3.47 7.15 11.26
CA GLU A 28 -4.21 7.49 10.05
C GLU A 28 -4.05 6.42 8.97
N LEU A 29 -2.84 5.87 8.81
CA LEU A 29 -2.62 4.78 7.86
C LEU A 29 -3.40 3.54 8.28
N ALA A 30 -3.38 3.19 9.56
CA ALA A 30 -4.13 2.03 10.05
C ALA A 30 -5.63 2.19 9.83
N ALA A 31 -6.16 3.39 10.07
CA ALA A 31 -7.58 3.67 9.84
C ALA A 31 -7.93 3.55 8.35
N ALA A 32 -7.08 4.07 7.47
CA ALA A 32 -7.29 3.97 6.03
C ALA A 32 -7.22 2.51 5.56
N ALA A 33 -6.31 1.73 6.12
CA ALA A 33 -6.16 0.32 5.77
C ALA A 33 -7.40 -0.50 6.14
N ARG A 34 -8.15 -0.10 7.17
CA ARG A 34 -9.39 -0.79 7.52
C ARG A 34 -10.43 -0.75 6.40
N ALA A 35 -10.46 0.33 5.64
CA ALA A 35 -11.38 0.41 4.49
C ALA A 35 -11.05 -0.69 3.47
N ILE A 36 -9.76 -0.97 3.27
CA ILE A 36 -9.32 -2.03 2.37
C ILE A 36 -9.70 -3.41 2.92
N GLU A 37 -9.56 -3.61 4.22
CA GLU A 37 -9.96 -4.88 4.85
C GLU A 37 -11.43 -5.19 4.62
N LEU A 38 -12.28 -4.16 4.68
CA LEU A 38 -13.73 -4.33 4.56
C LEU A 38 -14.20 -4.48 3.12
N ALA A 39 -13.63 -3.73 2.19
CA ALA A 39 -14.13 -3.66 0.82
C ALA A 39 -13.20 -4.31 -0.21
N GLY A 40 -11.94 -4.54 0.12
CA GLY A 40 -10.98 -5.13 -0.80
C GLY A 40 -10.84 -4.34 -2.09
N PRO A 41 -10.78 -5.00 -3.26
CA PRO A 41 -10.61 -4.31 -4.54
C PRO A 41 -11.75 -3.35 -4.90
N LYS A 42 -12.87 -3.43 -4.21
CA LYS A 42 -14.00 -2.51 -4.43
C LYS A 42 -13.78 -1.16 -3.77
N THR A 43 -12.77 -1.03 -2.91
CA THR A 43 -12.46 0.24 -2.27
C THR A 43 -12.05 1.25 -3.35
N GLY A 44 -12.71 2.40 -3.36
CA GLY A 44 -12.48 3.43 -4.38
C GLY A 44 -12.30 4.80 -3.78
N ARG A 45 -12.45 5.81 -4.63
CA ARG A 45 -12.34 7.20 -4.19
C ARG A 45 -13.33 7.51 -3.08
N PRO A 46 -12.97 8.41 -2.16
CA PRO A 46 -11.77 9.25 -2.19
C PRO A 46 -10.52 8.59 -1.60
N HIS A 47 -10.66 7.42 -0.98
CA HIS A 47 -9.56 6.82 -0.21
C HIS A 47 -8.57 6.04 -1.06
N VAL A 48 -9.03 5.43 -2.15
CA VAL A 48 -8.20 4.58 -3.00
C VAL A 48 -8.37 4.96 -4.45
N ASP A 49 -7.28 4.96 -5.19
CA ASP A 49 -7.29 5.18 -6.63
C ASP A 49 -6.21 4.30 -7.27
N THR A 50 -6.29 4.14 -8.58
CA THR A 50 -5.25 3.41 -9.32
C THR A 50 -3.97 4.23 -9.36
N LEU A 51 -2.85 3.57 -9.11
CA LEU A 51 -1.55 4.22 -9.18
C LEU A 51 -0.99 4.06 -10.59
N LYS A 52 -1.14 5.09 -11.40
CA LYS A 52 -0.71 5.09 -12.79
C LYS A 52 0.81 5.15 -12.88
N GLY A 53 1.38 4.41 -13.83
CA GLY A 53 2.82 4.41 -14.03
C GLY A 53 3.53 3.21 -13.42
N SER A 54 2.83 2.42 -12.60
CA SER A 54 3.37 1.16 -12.11
C SER A 54 3.38 0.13 -13.24
N LYS A 55 4.33 -0.78 -13.20
CA LYS A 55 4.33 -1.92 -14.12
C LYS A 55 3.28 -2.97 -13.74
N HIS A 56 2.64 -2.81 -12.58
CA HIS A 56 1.57 -3.69 -12.12
C HIS A 56 0.23 -2.99 -12.27
N ASP A 57 -0.68 -3.55 -13.05
CA ASP A 57 -2.00 -2.95 -13.30
C ASP A 57 -2.83 -2.82 -12.03
N ASN A 58 -2.58 -3.69 -11.06
CA ASN A 58 -3.32 -3.70 -9.80
C ASN A 58 -2.66 -2.88 -8.68
N MET A 59 -1.64 -2.08 -9.02
CA MET A 59 -1.04 -1.19 -8.03
C MET A 59 -1.98 -0.03 -7.75
N LYS A 60 -2.22 0.23 -6.48
CA LYS A 60 -3.16 1.25 -6.01
C LYS A 60 -2.47 2.23 -5.09
N GLU A 61 -3.06 3.42 -4.96
CA GLU A 61 -2.64 4.37 -3.93
C GLU A 61 -3.73 4.51 -2.89
N LEU A 62 -3.33 4.51 -1.64
CA LEU A 62 -4.18 4.77 -0.49
C LEU A 62 -3.92 6.20 -0.06
N ARG A 63 -4.98 7.00 0.06
CA ARG A 63 -4.90 8.43 0.35
C ARG A 63 -5.32 8.71 1.77
N PHE A 64 -4.49 9.43 2.50
CA PHE A 64 -4.86 9.86 3.84
C PHE A 64 -4.08 11.13 4.19
N LYS A 65 -4.52 11.80 5.25
CA LYS A 65 -3.88 13.01 5.75
C LYS A 65 -3.49 12.78 7.20
N ALA A 66 -2.46 13.47 7.65
CA ALA A 66 -1.99 13.36 9.01
C ALA A 66 -1.69 14.75 9.57
N ASN A 67 -1.61 14.83 10.89
CA ASN A 67 -1.26 16.05 11.61
C ASN A 67 -2.16 17.22 11.22
N ASN A 68 -3.48 17.00 11.37
CA ASN A 68 -4.52 17.98 11.11
C ASN A 68 -4.52 18.51 9.67
N GLY A 69 -4.17 17.64 8.72
CA GLY A 69 -4.16 17.99 7.32
C GLY A 69 -2.88 18.70 6.84
N ALA A 70 -1.93 18.91 7.73
CA ALA A 70 -0.65 19.52 7.34
C ALA A 70 0.17 18.60 6.44
N GLU A 71 -0.07 17.30 6.52
CA GLU A 71 0.64 16.30 5.72
C GLU A 71 -0.35 15.56 4.83
N ILE A 72 0.03 15.37 3.58
CA ILE A 72 -0.80 14.68 2.58
C ILE A 72 -0.07 13.41 2.18
N TRP A 73 -0.57 12.28 2.68
CA TRP A 73 0.12 11.01 2.54
C TRP A 73 -0.47 10.15 1.42
N ARG A 74 0.42 9.43 0.77
CA ARG A 74 0.06 8.41 -0.22
C ARG A 74 0.81 7.13 0.11
N ALA A 75 0.09 6.02 0.17
CA ALA A 75 0.71 4.71 0.36
C ALA A 75 0.43 3.86 -0.87
N ALA A 76 1.45 3.21 -1.39
CA ALA A 76 1.27 2.29 -2.51
C ALA A 76 0.99 0.90 -1.97
N PHE A 77 -0.03 0.24 -2.51
CA PHE A 77 -0.35 -1.13 -2.15
C PHE A 77 -0.87 -1.88 -3.37
N ALA A 78 -0.84 -3.21 -3.29
CA ALA A 78 -1.37 -4.05 -4.35
C ALA A 78 -1.98 -5.31 -3.77
N PHE A 79 -3.01 -5.83 -4.44
CA PHE A 79 -3.62 -7.10 -4.07
C PHE A 79 -2.84 -8.24 -4.70
N ASP A 80 -2.46 -9.22 -3.90
CA ASP A 80 -1.71 -10.36 -4.39
C ASP A 80 -2.64 -11.53 -4.76
N PRO A 81 -2.10 -12.59 -5.40
CA PRO A 81 -2.93 -13.74 -5.78
C PRO A 81 -3.56 -14.49 -4.60
N GLN A 82 -3.07 -14.29 -3.39
CA GLN A 82 -3.60 -14.96 -2.19
C GLN A 82 -4.63 -14.13 -1.46
N ARG A 83 -5.21 -13.11 -2.11
CA ARG A 83 -6.24 -12.23 -1.55
C ARG A 83 -5.73 -11.41 -0.36
N LYS A 84 -4.48 -10.97 -0.44
CA LYS A 84 -3.88 -10.11 0.57
C LYS A 84 -3.50 -8.79 -0.06
N ALA A 85 -3.74 -7.70 0.67
CA ALA A 85 -3.32 -6.37 0.23
C ALA A 85 -2.00 -6.04 0.90
N TYR A 86 -0.94 -5.91 0.11
CA TYR A 86 0.39 -5.59 0.64
C TYR A 86 0.64 -4.10 0.52
N VAL A 87 0.80 -3.44 1.67
CA VAL A 87 1.22 -2.04 1.71
C VAL A 87 2.73 -2.01 1.58
N LEU A 88 3.22 -1.32 0.56
CA LEU A 88 4.59 -1.45 0.10
C LEU A 88 5.48 -0.27 0.48
N VAL A 89 4.94 0.93 0.47
CA VAL A 89 5.68 2.16 0.76
C VAL A 89 4.68 3.28 0.98
N ALA A 90 5.08 4.28 1.77
CA ALA A 90 4.25 5.46 1.99
C ALA A 90 5.13 6.69 2.11
N GLY A 91 4.58 7.83 1.72
CA GLY A 91 5.28 9.10 1.84
C GLY A 91 4.33 10.28 1.91
N ASP A 92 4.82 11.37 2.48
CA ASP A 92 4.11 12.65 2.54
C ASP A 92 4.48 13.44 1.29
N LYS A 93 3.48 13.79 0.48
CA LYS A 93 3.74 14.55 -0.75
C LYS A 93 3.65 16.05 -0.58
N GLN A 94 3.30 16.52 0.61
CA GLN A 94 3.17 17.95 0.88
C GLN A 94 4.50 18.67 0.65
N GLY A 95 4.45 19.73 -0.18
CA GLY A 95 5.64 20.52 -0.47
C GLY A 95 6.64 19.90 -1.42
N LYS A 96 6.29 18.78 -2.05
CA LYS A 96 7.19 18.08 -2.97
C LYS A 96 6.70 18.20 -4.40
N ASP A 97 7.64 18.10 -5.35
CA ASP A 97 7.28 17.98 -6.76
C ASP A 97 6.49 16.70 -6.96
N GLU A 98 5.29 16.82 -7.48
CA GLU A 98 4.36 15.68 -7.58
C GLU A 98 4.91 14.56 -8.47
N ASP A 99 5.44 14.92 -9.64
CA ASP A 99 5.99 13.91 -10.56
C ASP A 99 7.16 13.15 -9.95
N ALA A 100 8.08 13.86 -9.31
CA ALA A 100 9.24 13.24 -8.66
C ALA A 100 8.79 12.37 -7.48
N PHE A 101 7.81 12.83 -6.72
CA PHE A 101 7.28 12.08 -5.59
C PHE A 101 6.69 10.74 -6.06
N TYR A 102 5.82 10.77 -7.06
CA TYR A 102 5.18 9.54 -7.55
C TYR A 102 6.17 8.61 -8.25
N LYS A 103 7.13 9.16 -8.98
CA LYS A 103 8.16 8.34 -9.63
C LYS A 103 8.94 7.52 -8.59
N SER A 104 9.34 8.16 -7.51
CA SER A 104 10.05 7.49 -6.42
C SER A 104 9.17 6.47 -5.70
N LEU A 105 7.93 6.84 -5.41
CA LEU A 105 6.98 5.97 -4.73
C LEU A 105 6.73 4.69 -5.55
N ILE A 106 6.47 4.85 -6.84
CA ILE A 106 6.19 3.73 -7.74
C ILE A 106 7.41 2.83 -7.89
N LYS A 107 8.59 3.41 -8.02
CA LYS A 107 9.83 2.64 -8.15
C LYS A 107 10.03 1.70 -6.97
N THR A 108 9.86 2.23 -5.76
CA THR A 108 9.98 1.43 -4.53
C THR A 108 8.87 0.38 -4.44
N ALA A 109 7.64 0.78 -4.75
CA ALA A 109 6.49 -0.13 -4.70
C ALA A 109 6.66 -1.30 -5.67
N ASP A 110 7.03 -1.01 -6.91
CA ASP A 110 7.22 -2.06 -7.92
C ASP A 110 8.31 -3.03 -7.52
N LYS A 111 9.43 -2.51 -7.03
CA LYS A 111 10.56 -3.35 -6.58
C LYS A 111 10.13 -4.30 -5.46
N ARG A 112 9.44 -3.76 -4.47
CA ARG A 112 9.01 -4.56 -3.31
C ARG A 112 7.93 -5.56 -3.68
N PHE A 113 7.00 -5.19 -4.54
CA PHE A 113 5.95 -6.11 -4.98
C PHE A 113 6.54 -7.22 -5.86
N ASP A 114 7.49 -6.90 -6.73
CA ASP A 114 8.21 -7.92 -7.50
C ASP A 114 8.86 -8.95 -6.59
N ALA A 115 9.53 -8.48 -5.55
CA ALA A 115 10.18 -9.37 -4.59
C ALA A 115 9.17 -10.26 -3.89
N HIS A 116 8.02 -9.69 -3.52
CA HIS A 116 6.93 -10.45 -2.89
C HIS A 116 6.39 -11.53 -3.82
N LEU A 117 6.14 -11.19 -5.08
CA LEU A 117 5.62 -12.16 -6.04
C LEU A 117 6.62 -13.29 -6.32
N LYS A 118 7.90 -12.98 -6.38
CA LYS A 118 8.95 -14.00 -6.52
C LYS A 118 8.98 -14.94 -5.33
N LYS A 119 8.81 -14.39 -4.15
CA LYS A 119 8.77 -15.19 -2.91
C LYS A 119 7.58 -16.13 -2.91
N LEU A 120 6.41 -15.66 -3.36
CA LEU A 120 5.22 -16.50 -3.47
C LEU A 120 5.41 -17.61 -4.49
N ALA A 121 5.98 -17.31 -5.64
CA ALA A 121 6.23 -18.31 -6.68
C ALA A 121 7.20 -19.38 -6.21
N LYS A 122 8.24 -18.98 -5.49
CA LYS A 122 9.22 -19.93 -4.92
C LYS A 122 8.56 -20.84 -3.89
N THR A 123 7.77 -20.28 -2.99
CA THR A 123 7.06 -21.05 -1.97
C THR A 123 6.11 -22.06 -2.62
N LYS A 124 5.40 -21.64 -3.67
CA LYS A 124 4.47 -22.50 -4.38
C LYS A 124 5.20 -23.68 -5.05
N LYS A 125 6.39 -23.44 -5.62
CA LYS A 125 7.21 -24.49 -6.24
C LYS A 125 7.71 -25.51 -5.24
N GLU A 126 8.00 -25.06 -4.02
CA GLU A 126 8.51 -25.91 -2.96
C GLU A 126 7.40 -26.70 -2.25
N SER A 127 6.16 -26.33 -2.48
CA SER A 127 5.01 -27.02 -1.90
C SER A 127 4.81 -28.35 -2.62
N PRO A 128 4.67 -29.45 -1.87
CA PRO A 128 4.38 -30.74 -2.48
C PRO A 128 3.01 -30.79 -3.15
#